data_f3701a109c5a69185d909f7cc2ec45d9
#
_entry.id   f3701a109c5a69185d909f7cc2ec45d9
#
_cell.length_a   1.000
_cell.length_b   1.000
_cell.length_c   1.000
_cell.angle_alpha   90.00
_cell.angle_beta   90.00
_cell.angle_gamma   90.00
#
_symmetry.space_group_name_H-M   'P 1'
#
loop_
_entity.id
_entity.type
_entity.pdbx_description
1 polymer ?
#
loop_
_entity_poly.entity_id
_entity_poly.type
_entity_poly.pdbx_seq_one_letter_code
_entity_poly.pdbx_strand_id
1 'polypeptide(L)'
;RFAQVSFFSALVFADVEALPWGEIKGLISRHLHQWMNKDIFTTDGLLSVGYDYQNMVFAEGYNGPGSPYWAFKTFILLAVPKDHPYWQAETQPISFPEKHLPSPESRNYYQVNDAGTHGLMFPAGQFINYQAHAHDKYSKFVYSSHFGFSTIKSDYWYYEGAYDNCLALAEDDHYFRTKGLDDQYEILDDRIIHQWHPWSDVAIKTTIVPLEGQHLRIHEIETQRALVAYEGGFSIPLFDEKVTCVSDQMAEVKNAKGVSKVENINGFSEAAIIRTEPNTNLLYPLTELPYLKANLSKGKHLLISLVTGVLPNEQIEPVKVRLKENQLLVEEKVVILGN
;
A
#
# COMPACT_ATOMS: atom_id res chain seq x y z
N ARG A 1 -9.55 4.04 -11.99
CA ARG A 1 -9.91 3.32 -13.23
C ARG A 1 -9.16 3.95 -14.40
N PHE A 2 -9.65 3.77 -15.61
CA PHE A 2 -8.90 4.18 -16.81
C PHE A 2 -8.71 5.70 -16.99
N ALA A 3 -9.27 6.55 -16.14
CA ALA A 3 -8.86 7.95 -16.01
C ALA A 3 -7.36 8.13 -15.66
N GLN A 4 -6.72 7.13 -15.06
CA GLN A 4 -5.32 7.17 -14.65
C GLN A 4 -4.37 7.40 -15.81
N VAL A 5 -4.72 6.93 -17.02
CA VAL A 5 -3.90 7.13 -18.23
C VAL A 5 -4.29 8.36 -19.07
N SER A 6 -5.24 9.16 -18.59
CA SER A 6 -5.68 10.38 -19.32
C SER A 6 -4.57 11.41 -19.49
N PHE A 7 -3.60 11.47 -18.58
CA PHE A 7 -2.41 12.31 -18.72
C PHE A 7 -1.61 11.93 -19.97
N PHE A 8 -1.37 10.64 -20.19
CA PHE A 8 -0.65 10.16 -21.38
C PHE A 8 -1.44 10.41 -22.65
N SER A 9 -2.78 10.31 -22.61
CA SER A 9 -3.63 10.69 -23.74
C SER A 9 -3.57 12.20 -24.03
N ALA A 10 -3.43 13.03 -23.00
CA ALA A 10 -3.23 14.46 -23.17
C ALA A 10 -1.86 14.80 -23.78
N LEU A 11 -0.79 14.05 -23.45
CA LEU A 11 0.51 14.20 -24.11
C LEU A 11 0.40 13.94 -25.62
N VAL A 12 -0.31 12.87 -26.01
CA VAL A 12 -0.55 12.56 -27.44
C VAL A 12 -1.31 13.70 -28.12
N PHE A 13 -2.37 14.20 -27.48
CA PHE A 13 -3.16 15.32 -28.01
C PHE A 13 -2.36 16.63 -28.13
N ALA A 14 -1.44 16.87 -27.20
CA ALA A 14 -0.58 18.06 -27.19
C ALA A 14 0.68 17.89 -28.08
N ASP A 15 0.86 16.75 -28.74
CA ASP A 15 2.05 16.40 -29.54
C ASP A 15 3.36 16.49 -28.73
N VAL A 16 3.35 15.99 -27.48
CA VAL A 16 4.50 15.96 -26.59
C VAL A 16 4.97 14.53 -26.38
N GLU A 17 6.09 14.18 -26.97
CA GLU A 17 6.73 12.87 -26.83
C GLU A 17 7.60 12.82 -25.58
N ALA A 18 6.95 12.79 -24.40
CA ALA A 18 7.64 12.68 -23.10
C ALA A 18 8.24 11.27 -22.86
N LEU A 19 7.70 10.27 -23.51
CA LEU A 19 8.20 8.89 -23.62
C LEU A 19 8.04 8.46 -25.08
N PRO A 20 8.77 7.45 -25.57
CA PRO A 20 8.57 6.92 -26.89
C PRO A 20 7.10 6.61 -27.19
N TRP A 21 6.59 7.01 -28.36
CA TRP A 21 5.16 6.82 -28.70
C TRP A 21 4.69 5.38 -28.56
N GLY A 22 5.56 4.40 -28.79
CA GLY A 22 5.26 2.98 -28.61
C GLY A 22 5.02 2.60 -27.15
N GLU A 23 5.75 3.20 -26.21
CA GLU A 23 5.56 2.99 -24.78
C GLU A 23 4.25 3.64 -24.28
N ILE A 24 3.97 4.89 -24.69
CA ILE A 24 2.72 5.59 -24.39
C ILE A 24 1.53 4.79 -24.93
N LYS A 25 1.60 4.32 -26.17
CA LYS A 25 0.56 3.51 -26.81
C LYS A 25 0.36 2.17 -26.07
N GLY A 26 1.45 1.52 -25.73
CA GLY A 26 1.44 0.27 -24.97
C GLY A 26 0.82 0.45 -23.58
N LEU A 27 1.18 1.50 -22.87
CA LEU A 27 0.65 1.83 -21.55
C LEU A 27 -0.87 2.05 -21.59
N ILE A 28 -1.34 2.94 -22.48
CA ILE A 28 -2.77 3.25 -22.62
C ILE A 28 -3.56 2.00 -23.03
N SER A 29 -3.06 1.24 -24.01
CA SER A 29 -3.73 0.04 -24.52
C SER A 29 -3.88 -1.04 -23.43
N ARG A 30 -2.77 -1.41 -22.76
CA ARG A 30 -2.81 -2.42 -21.69
C ARG A 30 -3.73 -1.99 -20.55
N HIS A 31 -3.68 -0.72 -20.17
CA HIS A 31 -4.50 -0.19 -19.09
C HIS A 31 -6.00 -0.22 -19.44
N LEU A 32 -6.39 0.18 -20.64
CA LEU A 32 -7.76 0.08 -21.10
C LEU A 32 -8.26 -1.37 -21.13
N HIS A 33 -7.47 -2.29 -21.69
CA HIS A 33 -7.82 -3.71 -21.72
C HIS A 33 -8.00 -4.27 -20.30
N GLN A 34 -7.11 -3.93 -19.37
CA GLN A 34 -7.24 -4.35 -17.97
C GLN A 34 -8.58 -3.91 -17.36
N TRP A 35 -8.98 -2.65 -17.57
CA TRP A 35 -10.22 -2.13 -16.99
C TRP A 35 -11.48 -2.65 -17.69
N MET A 36 -11.45 -2.85 -19.00
CA MET A 36 -12.60 -3.40 -19.73
C MET A 36 -12.88 -4.86 -19.40
N ASN A 37 -11.92 -5.58 -18.85
CA ASN A 37 -12.06 -6.96 -18.38
C ASN A 37 -12.47 -7.09 -16.90
N LYS A 38 -12.79 -5.98 -16.22
CA LYS A 38 -13.22 -5.96 -14.81
C LYS A 38 -14.71 -5.67 -14.68
N ASP A 39 -15.29 -6.04 -13.53
CA ASP A 39 -16.70 -5.81 -13.20
C ASP A 39 -16.97 -4.34 -12.81
N ILE A 40 -16.62 -3.43 -13.72
CA ILE A 40 -16.80 -1.98 -13.51
C ILE A 40 -18.12 -1.43 -14.05
N PHE A 41 -18.91 -2.27 -14.69
CA PHE A 41 -20.21 -1.91 -15.22
C PHE A 41 -21.36 -2.49 -14.37
N THR A 42 -22.44 -1.77 -14.28
CA THR A 42 -23.72 -2.25 -13.74
C THR A 42 -24.39 -3.18 -14.75
N THR A 43 -25.45 -3.90 -14.32
CA THR A 43 -26.20 -4.82 -15.19
C THR A 43 -26.86 -4.14 -16.41
N ASP A 44 -27.12 -2.83 -16.32
CA ASP A 44 -27.65 -2.00 -17.39
C ASP A 44 -26.56 -1.28 -18.22
N GLY A 45 -25.30 -1.65 -18.02
CA GLY A 45 -24.16 -1.19 -18.82
C GLY A 45 -23.58 0.16 -18.44
N LEU A 46 -23.96 0.73 -17.29
CA LEU A 46 -23.41 1.99 -16.81
C LEU A 46 -22.12 1.74 -16.00
N LEU A 47 -21.20 2.71 -16.03
CA LEU A 47 -20.03 2.66 -15.15
C LEU A 47 -20.47 2.79 -13.68
N SER A 48 -20.15 1.81 -12.88
CA SER A 48 -20.43 1.79 -11.44
C SER A 48 -19.49 2.71 -10.66
N VAL A 49 -19.93 3.23 -9.52
CA VAL A 49 -19.05 3.92 -8.55
C VAL A 49 -18.24 2.87 -7.79
N GLY A 50 -16.95 3.08 -7.62
CA GLY A 50 -16.02 2.16 -6.99
C GLY A 50 -14.68 2.10 -7.73
N TYR A 51 -13.83 1.16 -7.37
CA TYR A 51 -12.54 0.95 -8.04
C TYR A 51 -12.55 -0.35 -8.86
N ASP A 52 -12.13 -1.47 -8.30
CA ASP A 52 -12.10 -2.76 -9.03
C ASP A 52 -13.48 -3.39 -9.18
N TYR A 53 -14.36 -3.10 -8.25
CA TYR A 53 -15.76 -3.52 -8.21
C TYR A 53 -16.63 -2.37 -7.67
N GLN A 54 -17.95 -2.54 -7.68
CA GLN A 54 -18.87 -1.53 -7.14
C GLN A 54 -18.73 -1.46 -5.61
N ASN A 55 -18.18 -0.35 -5.12
CA ASN A 55 -17.94 -0.11 -3.70
C ASN A 55 -17.89 1.39 -3.39
N MET A 56 -18.79 1.85 -2.52
CA MET A 56 -18.89 3.26 -2.14
C MET A 56 -17.88 3.68 -1.06
N VAL A 57 -17.31 2.73 -0.31
CA VAL A 57 -16.38 3.03 0.81
C VAL A 57 -15.14 3.79 0.34
N PHE A 58 -14.67 3.51 -0.89
CA PHE A 58 -13.53 4.19 -1.49
C PHE A 58 -13.89 5.47 -2.24
N ALA A 59 -15.18 5.77 -2.41
CA ALA A 59 -15.61 6.99 -3.05
C ALA A 59 -15.40 8.19 -2.11
N GLU A 60 -14.92 9.30 -2.67
CA GLU A 60 -14.87 10.56 -1.95
C GLU A 60 -16.25 11.22 -1.89
N GLY A 61 -16.48 12.11 -0.91
CA GLY A 61 -17.76 12.73 -0.68
C GLY A 61 -18.31 13.57 -1.87
N TYR A 62 -17.44 13.96 -2.80
CA TYR A 62 -17.82 14.66 -4.03
C TYR A 62 -18.14 13.69 -5.19
N ASN A 63 -17.97 12.37 -5.05
CA ASN A 63 -18.24 11.41 -6.11
C ASN A 63 -19.73 11.08 -6.20
N GLY A 64 -20.31 11.29 -7.37
CA GLY A 64 -21.67 10.90 -7.72
C GLY A 64 -21.72 9.88 -8.86
N PRO A 65 -22.91 9.44 -9.29
CA PRO A 65 -23.08 8.46 -10.37
C PRO A 65 -22.38 8.83 -11.69
N GLY A 66 -22.22 10.12 -11.97
CA GLY A 66 -21.51 10.62 -13.15
C GLY A 66 -19.98 10.63 -13.02
N SER A 67 -19.44 10.52 -11.80
CA SER A 67 -18.00 10.66 -11.56
C SER A 67 -17.15 9.61 -12.30
N PRO A 68 -17.56 8.34 -12.48
CA PRO A 68 -16.80 7.36 -13.24
C PRO A 68 -16.53 7.76 -14.68
N TYR A 69 -17.41 8.58 -15.28
CA TYR A 69 -17.30 9.05 -16.67
C TYR A 69 -16.18 10.08 -16.90
N TRP A 70 -15.57 10.63 -15.84
CA TRP A 70 -14.34 11.41 -15.96
C TRP A 70 -13.20 10.60 -16.60
N ALA A 71 -13.29 9.29 -16.57
CA ALA A 71 -12.38 8.38 -17.26
C ALA A 71 -12.38 8.59 -18.79
N PHE A 72 -13.44 9.15 -19.37
CA PHE A 72 -13.52 9.42 -20.82
C PHE A 72 -12.55 10.51 -21.30
N LYS A 73 -11.91 11.27 -20.39
CA LYS A 73 -10.77 12.13 -20.73
C LYS A 73 -9.65 11.35 -21.44
N THR A 74 -9.50 10.06 -21.17
CA THR A 74 -8.55 9.20 -21.86
C THR A 74 -8.78 9.17 -23.38
N PHE A 75 -10.02 9.34 -23.83
CA PHE A 75 -10.38 9.29 -25.24
C PHE A 75 -10.12 10.58 -26.02
N ILE A 76 -9.53 11.62 -25.40
CA ILE A 76 -9.11 12.84 -26.11
C ILE A 76 -8.15 12.51 -27.26
N LEU A 77 -7.36 11.44 -27.13
CA LEU A 77 -6.45 10.95 -28.17
C LEU A 77 -7.17 10.61 -29.50
N LEU A 78 -8.50 10.33 -29.47
CA LEU A 78 -9.28 10.07 -30.68
C LEU A 78 -9.46 11.31 -31.59
N ALA A 79 -9.19 12.51 -31.07
CA ALA A 79 -9.16 13.74 -31.85
C ALA A 79 -7.85 13.94 -32.62
N VAL A 80 -6.83 13.11 -32.36
CA VAL A 80 -5.52 13.22 -33.01
C VAL A 80 -5.58 12.60 -34.42
N PRO A 81 -5.01 13.26 -35.46
CA PRO A 81 -5.00 12.76 -36.83
C PRO A 81 -4.42 11.34 -36.95
N LYS A 82 -4.96 10.56 -37.89
CA LYS A 82 -4.57 9.14 -38.06
C LYS A 82 -3.12 8.94 -38.49
N ASP A 83 -2.51 9.92 -39.12
CA ASP A 83 -1.10 9.94 -39.53
C ASP A 83 -0.13 10.37 -38.45
N HIS A 84 -0.64 10.73 -37.27
CA HIS A 84 0.20 11.05 -36.12
C HIS A 84 1.10 9.87 -35.74
N PRO A 85 2.39 10.10 -35.38
CA PRO A 85 3.35 9.04 -35.03
C PRO A 85 2.88 8.07 -33.94
N TYR A 86 2.10 8.53 -32.97
CA TYR A 86 1.47 7.68 -31.97
C TYR A 86 0.64 6.54 -32.58
N TRP A 87 -0.16 6.80 -33.61
CA TRP A 87 -0.98 5.78 -34.26
C TRP A 87 -0.15 4.80 -35.05
N GLN A 88 0.97 5.25 -35.61
CA GLN A 88 1.89 4.45 -36.45
C GLN A 88 2.85 3.60 -35.59
N ALA A 89 3.10 3.99 -34.33
CA ALA A 89 4.01 3.25 -33.46
C ALA A 89 3.49 1.86 -33.11
N GLU A 90 4.40 0.89 -33.02
CA GLU A 90 4.12 -0.41 -32.43
C GLU A 90 4.09 -0.28 -30.90
N THR A 91 3.21 -1.06 -30.25
CA THR A 91 3.10 -1.05 -28.77
C THR A 91 4.36 -1.64 -28.14
N GLN A 92 4.90 -0.94 -27.14
CA GLN A 92 6.09 -1.37 -26.39
C GLN A 92 5.77 -1.46 -24.88
N PRO A 93 6.52 -2.28 -24.11
CA PRO A 93 6.49 -2.23 -22.67
C PRO A 93 7.04 -0.89 -22.20
N ILE A 94 6.62 -0.44 -21.00
CA ILE A 94 7.23 0.73 -20.36
C ILE A 94 8.60 0.34 -19.80
N SER A 95 9.58 1.20 -19.95
CA SER A 95 10.90 1.03 -19.36
C SER A 95 10.93 1.62 -17.95
N PHE A 96 11.35 0.83 -16.97
CA PHE A 96 11.61 1.31 -15.62
C PHE A 96 13.13 1.42 -15.43
N PRO A 97 13.67 2.65 -15.33
CA PRO A 97 15.12 2.85 -15.22
C PRO A 97 15.68 2.37 -13.89
N GLU A 98 14.88 2.42 -12.83
CA GLU A 98 15.27 2.07 -11.47
C GLU A 98 14.15 1.31 -10.74
N LYS A 99 14.53 0.31 -9.93
CA LYS A 99 13.60 -0.46 -9.10
C LYS A 99 13.20 0.28 -7.83
N HIS A 100 14.06 1.12 -7.32
CA HIS A 100 13.89 1.94 -6.13
C HIS A 100 14.01 3.39 -6.51
N LEU A 101 12.96 4.16 -6.30
CA LEU A 101 12.89 5.56 -6.70
C LEU A 101 12.41 6.42 -5.52
N PRO A 102 13.32 6.99 -4.71
CA PRO A 102 12.98 8.05 -3.78
C PRO A 102 12.51 9.29 -4.57
N SER A 103 11.39 9.85 -4.18
CA SER A 103 10.80 11.04 -4.81
C SER A 103 10.26 11.99 -3.74
N PRO A 104 11.16 12.74 -3.05
CA PRO A 104 10.76 13.65 -1.97
C PRO A 104 9.79 14.73 -2.42
N GLU A 105 9.89 15.20 -3.67
CA GLU A 105 9.02 16.21 -4.26
C GLU A 105 7.57 15.71 -4.35
N SER A 106 7.36 14.43 -4.64
CA SER A 106 6.03 13.81 -4.66
C SER A 106 5.61 13.24 -3.30
N ARG A 107 6.47 13.36 -2.28
CA ARG A 107 6.28 12.80 -0.93
C ARG A 107 6.08 11.29 -0.94
N ASN A 108 6.83 10.58 -1.78
CA ASN A 108 6.74 9.15 -1.93
C ASN A 108 8.13 8.53 -2.16
N TYR A 109 8.22 7.25 -1.84
CA TYR A 109 9.26 6.35 -2.29
C TYR A 109 8.58 5.25 -3.07
N TYR A 110 9.04 4.97 -4.28
CA TYR A 110 8.46 3.93 -5.14
C TYR A 110 9.40 2.74 -5.26
N GLN A 111 8.82 1.56 -5.30
CA GLN A 111 9.51 0.31 -5.58
C GLN A 111 8.73 -0.47 -6.63
N VAL A 112 9.44 -1.08 -7.57
CA VAL A 112 8.86 -1.94 -8.60
C VAL A 112 9.65 -3.26 -8.63
N ASN A 113 8.95 -4.40 -8.74
CA ASN A 113 9.60 -5.70 -8.89
C ASN A 113 10.31 -5.85 -10.24
N ASP A 114 11.17 -6.86 -10.37
CA ASP A 114 11.97 -7.10 -11.58
C ASP A 114 11.16 -7.20 -12.86
N ALA A 115 9.97 -7.78 -12.77
CA ALA A 115 9.07 -7.95 -13.92
C ALA A 115 8.27 -6.69 -14.27
N GLY A 116 8.33 -5.61 -13.46
CA GLY A 116 7.51 -4.42 -13.64
C GLY A 116 6.01 -4.64 -13.43
N THR A 117 5.63 -5.72 -12.71
CA THR A 117 4.23 -6.16 -12.56
C THR A 117 3.66 -5.86 -11.17
N HIS A 118 4.50 -5.56 -10.20
CA HIS A 118 4.11 -5.20 -8.84
C HIS A 118 4.83 -3.92 -8.39
N GLY A 119 4.06 -2.89 -8.16
CA GLY A 119 4.54 -1.61 -7.63
C GLY A 119 4.11 -1.40 -6.18
N LEU A 120 5.05 -0.92 -5.37
CA LEU A 120 4.83 -0.46 -4.00
C LEU A 120 5.07 1.05 -3.94
N MET A 121 4.23 1.76 -3.18
CA MET A 121 4.35 3.18 -2.90
C MET A 121 4.37 3.40 -1.39
N PHE A 122 5.43 4.00 -0.89
CA PHE A 122 5.62 4.36 0.52
C PHE A 122 5.47 5.88 0.66
N PRO A 123 4.28 6.39 1.06
CA PRO A 123 4.03 7.82 1.20
C PRO A 123 4.54 8.36 2.52
N ALA A 124 4.95 9.63 2.55
CA ALA A 124 5.28 10.37 3.76
C ALA A 124 4.77 11.82 3.69
N GLY A 125 4.22 12.33 4.79
CA GLY A 125 3.75 13.72 4.88
C GLY A 125 2.51 14.06 4.03
N GLN A 126 1.84 13.06 3.45
CA GLN A 126 0.57 13.24 2.74
C GLN A 126 -0.59 12.93 3.68
N PHE A 127 -1.55 13.84 3.79
CA PHE A 127 -2.79 13.62 4.52
C PHE A 127 -3.86 14.61 4.12
N ILE A 128 -5.12 14.14 4.05
CA ILE A 128 -6.30 14.97 3.77
C ILE A 128 -7.32 14.72 4.88
N ASN A 129 -7.39 15.62 5.85
CA ASN A 129 -8.15 15.44 7.09
C ASN A 129 -9.67 15.60 6.99
N TYR A 130 -10.19 16.08 5.86
CA TYR A 130 -11.62 16.33 5.66
C TYR A 130 -12.37 15.25 4.86
N GLN A 131 -11.64 14.21 4.40
CA GLN A 131 -12.24 13.10 3.68
C GLN A 131 -12.51 11.91 4.60
N ALA A 132 -13.58 11.17 4.32
CA ALA A 132 -13.85 9.93 5.02
C ALA A 132 -12.71 8.91 4.77
N HIS A 133 -12.37 8.14 5.80
CA HIS A 133 -11.30 7.14 5.77
C HIS A 133 -9.91 7.69 5.38
N ALA A 134 -9.62 8.95 5.76
CA ALA A 134 -8.39 9.63 5.37
C ALA A 134 -7.13 8.90 5.84
N HIS A 135 -7.14 8.31 7.04
CA HIS A 135 -6.03 7.53 7.58
C HIS A 135 -5.69 6.35 6.67
N ASP A 136 -6.69 5.60 6.22
CA ASP A 136 -6.48 4.42 5.36
C ASP A 136 -6.10 4.79 3.93
N LYS A 137 -6.71 5.87 3.41
CA LYS A 137 -6.51 6.27 2.01
C LYS A 137 -5.19 7.00 1.78
N TYR A 138 -4.64 7.70 2.79
CA TYR A 138 -3.52 8.62 2.59
C TYR A 138 -2.32 8.42 3.49
N SER A 139 -2.41 7.62 4.58
CA SER A 139 -1.35 7.54 5.57
C SER A 139 -0.92 6.14 6.00
N LYS A 140 -1.26 5.11 5.23
CA LYS A 140 -0.65 3.78 5.43
C LYS A 140 0.85 3.84 5.14
N PHE A 141 1.59 2.91 5.70
CA PHE A 141 3.05 2.83 5.48
C PHE A 141 3.40 2.42 4.05
N VAL A 142 2.56 1.62 3.41
CA VAL A 142 2.76 1.20 2.03
C VAL A 142 1.43 0.90 1.34
N TYR A 143 1.38 1.19 0.04
CA TYR A 143 0.31 0.82 -0.87
C TYR A 143 0.84 -0.10 -1.96
N SER A 144 0.07 -1.12 -2.31
CA SER A 144 0.44 -2.13 -3.30
C SER A 144 -0.48 -2.07 -4.51
N SER A 145 0.09 -2.13 -5.71
CA SER A 145 -0.70 -2.25 -6.95
C SER A 145 -1.37 -3.61 -7.10
N HIS A 146 -0.94 -4.62 -6.34
CA HIS A 146 -1.44 -5.99 -6.39
C HIS A 146 -2.35 -6.37 -5.21
N PHE A 147 -1.99 -5.98 -3.99
CA PHE A 147 -2.78 -6.24 -2.79
C PHE A 147 -3.77 -5.12 -2.48
N GLY A 148 -3.62 -3.97 -3.14
CA GLY A 148 -4.42 -2.78 -2.88
C GLY A 148 -4.17 -2.20 -1.49
N PHE A 149 -5.22 -1.71 -0.88
CA PHE A 149 -5.28 -1.32 0.52
C PHE A 149 -6.72 -1.43 1.00
N SER A 150 -6.89 -1.49 2.32
CA SER A 150 -8.20 -1.61 2.94
C SER A 150 -8.57 -0.33 3.70
N THR A 151 -9.88 -0.07 3.80
CA THR A 151 -10.45 0.97 4.66
C THR A 151 -11.23 0.33 5.79
N ILE A 152 -11.25 0.98 6.93
CA ILE A 152 -12.02 0.52 8.09
C ILE A 152 -13.53 0.69 7.85
N LYS A 153 -14.35 -0.22 8.40
CA LYS A 153 -15.79 -0.01 8.60
C LYS A 153 -16.08 0.64 9.94
N SER A 154 -15.32 0.23 10.95
CA SER A 154 -15.38 0.74 12.31
C SER A 154 -13.98 0.65 12.92
N ASP A 155 -13.65 1.55 13.82
CA ASP A 155 -12.42 1.52 14.61
C ASP A 155 -12.58 0.79 15.95
N TYR A 156 -13.77 0.24 16.21
CA TYR A 156 -14.08 -0.39 17.48
C TYR A 156 -13.36 -1.72 17.68
N TRP A 157 -13.47 -2.65 16.73
CA TRP A 157 -12.78 -3.94 16.78
C TRP A 157 -11.68 -4.03 15.71
N TYR A 158 -10.60 -4.73 16.02
CA TYR A 158 -9.48 -4.90 15.08
C TYR A 158 -9.91 -5.56 13.74
N TYR A 159 -10.81 -6.56 13.77
CA TYR A 159 -11.30 -7.23 12.55
C TYR A 159 -12.19 -6.33 11.67
N GLU A 160 -12.89 -5.36 12.26
CA GLU A 160 -13.70 -4.39 11.52
C GLU A 160 -12.84 -3.33 10.83
N GLY A 161 -11.65 -3.11 11.34
CA GLY A 161 -10.75 -2.08 10.88
C GLY A 161 -9.96 -2.44 9.64
N ALA A 162 -9.78 -3.72 9.31
CA ALA A 162 -8.93 -4.13 8.18
C ALA A 162 -7.60 -3.34 8.13
N TYR A 163 -6.88 -3.35 9.23
CA TYR A 163 -5.68 -2.53 9.49
C TYR A 163 -4.42 -3.04 8.77
N ASP A 164 -4.50 -3.22 7.46
CA ASP A 164 -3.36 -3.58 6.64
C ASP A 164 -2.35 -2.43 6.52
N ASN A 165 -1.09 -2.78 6.52
CA ASN A 165 0.03 -1.85 6.29
C ASN A 165 0.04 -0.62 7.21
N CYS A 166 -0.34 -0.81 8.47
CA CYS A 166 -0.26 0.21 9.52
C CYS A 166 -0.02 -0.40 10.89
N LEU A 167 0.46 0.41 11.82
CA LEU A 167 0.47 0.13 13.25
C LEU A 167 -0.82 0.70 13.85
N ALA A 168 -1.68 -0.18 14.37
CA ALA A 168 -2.93 0.18 15.03
C ALA A 168 -2.78 0.04 16.55
N LEU A 169 -3.17 1.07 17.30
CA LEU A 169 -2.97 1.18 18.75
C LEU A 169 -4.29 1.42 19.45
N ALA A 170 -4.52 0.74 20.58
CA ALA A 170 -5.68 0.94 21.44
C ALA A 170 -5.30 0.83 22.93
N GLU A 171 -6.09 1.45 23.83
CA GLU A 171 -5.89 1.32 25.28
C GLU A 171 -6.47 0.00 25.82
N ASP A 172 -7.69 -0.33 25.46
CA ASP A 172 -8.43 -1.49 25.98
C ASP A 172 -8.81 -2.50 24.88
N ASP A 173 -7.98 -2.63 23.84
CA ASP A 173 -8.24 -3.47 22.65
C ASP A 173 -9.50 -3.05 21.85
N HIS A 174 -9.88 -1.78 21.98
CA HIS A 174 -11.00 -1.15 21.28
C HIS A 174 -10.64 0.28 20.85
N TYR A 175 -11.32 0.82 19.84
CA TYR A 175 -11.11 2.17 19.32
C TYR A 175 -9.67 2.43 18.88
N PHE A 176 -9.27 1.68 17.87
CA PHE A 176 -7.92 1.73 17.35
C PHE A 176 -7.59 3.06 16.65
N ARG A 177 -6.39 3.54 16.89
CA ARG A 177 -5.80 4.69 16.21
C ARG A 177 -4.60 4.26 15.39
N THR A 178 -4.50 4.82 14.20
CA THR A 178 -3.39 4.63 13.25
C THR A 178 -2.71 5.96 12.98
N LYS A 179 -1.61 5.92 12.22
CA LYS A 179 -0.92 7.11 11.76
C LYS A 179 -1.86 7.98 10.92
N GLY A 180 -1.90 9.27 11.21
CA GLY A 180 -2.53 10.29 10.39
C GLY A 180 -1.50 11.16 9.67
N LEU A 181 -1.57 12.48 9.90
CA LEU A 181 -0.55 13.40 9.44
C LEU A 181 0.78 13.13 10.16
N ASP A 182 1.87 13.12 9.43
CA ASP A 182 3.21 13.13 10.01
C ASP A 182 3.52 14.52 10.56
N ASP A 183 4.02 14.60 11.80
CA ASP A 183 4.54 15.86 12.36
C ASP A 183 5.84 16.25 11.66
N GLN A 184 6.69 15.25 11.40
CA GLN A 184 7.90 15.35 10.60
C GLN A 184 8.08 14.07 9.78
N TYR A 185 8.70 14.19 8.62
CA TYR A 185 9.05 13.04 7.79
C TYR A 185 10.31 13.32 6.97
N GLU A 186 10.98 12.23 6.59
CA GLU A 186 12.11 12.26 5.66
C GLU A 186 11.98 11.12 4.65
N ILE A 187 12.36 11.37 3.41
CA ILE A 187 12.48 10.36 2.36
C ILE A 187 13.94 10.37 1.92
N LEU A 188 14.64 9.30 2.24
CA LEU A 188 16.06 9.10 1.95
C LEU A 188 16.21 8.05 0.85
N ASP A 189 17.42 7.87 0.35
CA ASP A 189 17.71 6.93 -0.74
C ASP A 189 17.38 5.47 -0.38
N ASP A 190 17.43 5.11 0.90
CA ASP A 190 17.27 3.73 1.37
C ASP A 190 16.17 3.53 2.42
N ARG A 191 15.52 4.62 2.88
CA ARG A 191 14.51 4.54 3.93
C ARG A 191 13.57 5.72 3.96
N ILE A 192 12.45 5.53 4.64
CA ILE A 192 11.47 6.57 4.94
C ILE A 192 11.33 6.68 6.46
N ILE A 193 11.30 7.90 6.99
CA ILE A 193 11.15 8.17 8.42
C ILE A 193 9.89 8.98 8.63
N HIS A 194 9.09 8.58 9.62
CA HIS A 194 7.88 9.24 10.06
C HIS A 194 7.98 9.56 11.55
N GLN A 195 7.53 10.75 11.96
CA GLN A 195 7.28 11.10 13.36
C GLN A 195 5.81 11.48 13.51
N TRP A 196 5.11 10.85 14.44
CA TRP A 196 3.68 11.02 14.57
C TRP A 196 3.20 10.74 16.00
N HIS A 197 2.03 11.29 16.37
CA HIS A 197 1.44 11.20 17.68
C HIS A 197 -0.03 10.74 17.58
N PRO A 198 -0.37 9.47 17.91
CA PRO A 198 -1.77 9.03 17.96
C PRO A 198 -2.54 9.64 19.14
N TRP A 199 -1.80 10.01 20.19
CA TRP A 199 -2.24 10.81 21.34
C TRP A 199 -1.13 11.79 21.71
N SER A 200 -1.49 12.88 22.43
CA SER A 200 -0.52 13.92 22.82
C SER A 200 0.59 13.42 23.77
N ASP A 201 0.39 12.28 24.42
CA ASP A 201 1.31 11.63 25.36
C ASP A 201 1.88 10.31 24.82
N VAL A 202 1.77 10.09 23.50
CA VAL A 202 2.36 8.95 22.78
C VAL A 202 3.11 9.47 21.58
N ALA A 203 4.43 9.36 21.59
CA ALA A 203 5.31 9.73 20.48
C ALA A 203 5.84 8.48 19.77
N ILE A 204 5.79 8.48 18.45
CA ILE A 204 6.23 7.35 17.63
C ILE A 204 7.13 7.86 16.51
N LYS A 205 8.32 7.28 16.40
CA LYS A 205 9.16 7.37 15.22
C LYS A 205 9.14 6.03 14.49
N THR A 206 8.66 6.04 13.27
CA THR A 206 8.62 4.87 12.41
C THR A 206 9.65 5.02 11.29
N THR A 207 10.57 4.07 11.19
CA THR A 207 11.50 3.96 10.05
C THR A 207 11.10 2.77 9.19
N ILE A 208 10.91 3.00 7.89
CA ILE A 208 10.62 1.96 6.92
C ILE A 208 11.83 1.80 6.01
N VAL A 209 12.31 0.56 5.87
CA VAL A 209 13.41 0.21 4.98
C VAL A 209 12.86 -0.68 3.86
N PRO A 210 12.66 -0.16 2.64
CA PRO A 210 12.24 -0.95 1.49
C PRO A 210 13.33 -1.95 1.09
N LEU A 211 12.92 -3.21 0.86
CA LEU A 211 13.75 -4.32 0.43
C LEU A 211 13.05 -5.02 -0.74
N GLU A 212 13.76 -5.89 -1.46
CA GLU A 212 13.16 -6.60 -2.58
C GLU A 212 12.03 -7.54 -2.12
N GLY A 213 10.78 -7.26 -2.56
CA GLY A 213 9.57 -8.00 -2.16
C GLY A 213 9.19 -7.90 -0.69
N GLN A 214 9.93 -7.14 0.11
CA GLN A 214 9.79 -7.01 1.56
C GLN A 214 10.04 -5.56 2.01
N HIS A 215 9.73 -5.27 3.26
CA HIS A 215 10.20 -4.05 3.92
C HIS A 215 10.25 -4.25 5.44
N LEU A 216 11.23 -3.63 6.07
CA LEU A 216 11.28 -3.55 7.53
C LEU A 216 10.48 -2.35 8.00
N ARG A 217 9.79 -2.51 9.13
CA ARG A 217 9.19 -1.43 9.90
C ARG A 217 9.78 -1.44 11.29
N ILE A 218 10.29 -0.30 11.71
CA ILE A 218 10.94 -0.07 12.98
C ILE A 218 10.17 1.04 13.69
N HIS A 219 9.53 0.72 14.80
CA HIS A 219 8.76 1.66 15.61
C HIS A 219 9.46 1.90 16.94
N GLU A 220 10.00 3.09 17.12
CA GLU A 220 10.51 3.61 18.37
C GLU A 220 9.34 4.36 19.04
N ILE A 221 8.81 3.81 20.14
CA ILE A 221 7.57 4.28 20.77
C ILE A 221 7.90 4.76 22.18
N GLU A 222 7.47 5.97 22.53
CA GLU A 222 7.45 6.47 23.91
C GLU A 222 6.00 6.75 24.30
N THR A 223 5.49 6.09 25.36
CA THR A 223 4.10 6.18 25.77
C THR A 223 3.94 6.39 27.27
N GLN A 224 3.01 7.27 27.65
CA GLN A 224 2.54 7.41 29.04
C GLN A 224 1.30 6.55 29.32
N ARG A 225 0.88 5.70 28.36
CA ARG A 225 -0.29 4.81 28.45
C ARG A 225 0.14 3.36 28.36
N ALA A 226 -0.67 2.45 28.94
CA ALA A 226 -0.65 1.06 28.54
C ALA A 226 -1.43 0.92 27.22
N LEU A 227 -0.86 0.26 26.22
CA LEU A 227 -1.44 0.14 24.89
C LEU A 227 -1.36 -1.29 24.40
N VAL A 228 -2.31 -1.69 23.57
CA VAL A 228 -2.20 -2.84 22.68
C VAL A 228 -1.82 -2.33 21.31
N ALA A 229 -0.82 -2.95 20.70
CA ALA A 229 -0.30 -2.62 19.37
C ALA A 229 -0.49 -3.78 18.40
N TYR A 230 -1.03 -3.51 17.24
CA TYR A 230 -1.20 -4.46 16.15
C TYR A 230 -0.47 -3.96 14.90
N GLU A 231 0.36 -4.81 14.31
CA GLU A 231 1.08 -4.55 13.07
C GLU A 231 0.51 -5.39 11.94
N GLY A 232 -0.22 -4.79 11.01
CA GLY A 232 -0.81 -5.50 9.89
C GLY A 232 0.12 -5.60 8.70
N GLY A 233 0.17 -6.79 8.06
CA GLY A 233 0.81 -7.02 6.78
C GLY A 233 -0.04 -6.53 5.60
N PHE A 234 0.14 -7.14 4.43
CA PHE A 234 -0.76 -6.90 3.29
C PHE A 234 -2.05 -7.71 3.44
N SER A 235 -3.21 -7.09 3.16
CA SER A 235 -4.45 -7.82 3.00
C SER A 235 -4.37 -8.67 1.74
N ILE A 236 -4.64 -9.97 1.85
CA ILE A 236 -4.63 -10.91 0.74
C ILE A 236 -6.03 -11.48 0.52
N PRO A 237 -6.50 -11.65 -0.74
CA PRO A 237 -7.86 -12.16 -0.98
C PRO A 237 -8.06 -13.54 -0.37
N LEU A 238 -9.26 -13.76 0.15
CA LEU A 238 -9.68 -15.03 0.72
C LEU A 238 -9.92 -16.05 -0.39
N PHE A 239 -9.22 -17.18 -0.33
CA PHE A 239 -9.40 -18.35 -1.17
C PHE A 239 -9.58 -19.59 -0.32
N ASP A 240 -10.33 -20.57 -0.82
CA ASP A 240 -10.46 -21.89 -0.16
C ASP A 240 -9.14 -22.66 -0.25
N GLU A 241 -8.48 -22.60 -1.42
CA GLU A 241 -7.15 -23.18 -1.63
C GLU A 241 -6.06 -22.20 -1.19
N LYS A 242 -5.53 -22.42 0.00
CA LYS A 242 -4.44 -21.62 0.58
C LYS A 242 -3.59 -22.45 1.52
N VAL A 243 -2.37 -21.97 1.74
CA VAL A 243 -1.47 -22.44 2.80
C VAL A 243 -1.35 -21.32 3.84
N THR A 244 -1.53 -21.67 5.10
CA THR A 244 -1.30 -20.76 6.22
C THR A 244 -0.22 -21.32 7.12
N CYS A 245 0.67 -20.45 7.60
CA CYS A 245 1.66 -20.78 8.61
C CYS A 245 1.60 -19.73 9.71
N VAL A 246 1.41 -20.18 10.95
CA VAL A 246 1.32 -19.29 12.12
C VAL A 246 2.16 -19.87 13.24
N SER A 247 2.98 -19.02 13.86
CA SER A 247 3.71 -19.25 15.10
C SER A 247 3.64 -17.99 15.94
N ASP A 248 4.19 -18.00 17.16
CA ASP A 248 4.24 -16.78 17.98
C ASP A 248 5.07 -15.64 17.35
N GLN A 249 5.91 -15.96 16.36
CA GLN A 249 6.85 -15.04 15.73
C GLN A 249 6.47 -14.66 14.30
N MET A 250 5.48 -15.32 13.68
CA MET A 250 5.21 -15.13 12.26
C MET A 250 3.82 -15.59 11.90
N ALA A 251 3.17 -14.84 11.01
CA ALA A 251 1.93 -15.21 10.33
C ALA A 251 2.07 -15.04 8.82
N GLU A 252 1.71 -16.08 8.07
CA GLU A 252 1.79 -16.13 6.61
C GLU A 252 0.52 -16.71 6.00
N VAL A 253 0.06 -16.08 4.93
CA VAL A 253 -0.96 -16.61 4.01
C VAL A 253 -0.37 -16.66 2.61
N LYS A 254 -0.46 -17.84 1.99
CA LYS A 254 -0.07 -18.07 0.59
C LYS A 254 -1.24 -18.66 -0.19
N ASN A 255 -1.56 -18.06 -1.33
CA ASN A 255 -2.62 -18.54 -2.24
C ASN A 255 -2.30 -18.21 -3.70
N ALA A 256 -3.26 -18.40 -4.61
CA ALA A 256 -3.09 -18.14 -6.04
C ALA A 256 -2.78 -16.66 -6.39
N LYS A 257 -2.93 -15.73 -5.44
CA LYS A 257 -2.61 -14.30 -5.63
C LYS A 257 -1.25 -13.90 -5.06
N GLY A 258 -0.58 -14.79 -4.32
CA GLY A 258 0.76 -14.51 -3.81
C GLY A 258 0.93 -14.89 -2.36
N VAL A 259 1.87 -14.20 -1.71
CA VAL A 259 2.20 -14.38 -0.30
C VAL A 259 2.07 -13.06 0.42
N SER A 260 1.36 -13.07 1.56
CA SER A 260 1.40 -12.01 2.56
C SER A 260 1.91 -12.60 3.86
N LYS A 261 2.96 -11.99 4.44
CA LYS A 261 3.63 -12.49 5.63
C LYS A 261 4.08 -11.35 6.52
N VAL A 262 4.01 -11.54 7.83
CA VAL A 262 4.60 -10.67 8.85
C VAL A 262 5.45 -11.50 9.79
N GLU A 263 6.65 -11.02 10.11
CA GLU A 263 7.60 -11.66 11.01
C GLU A 263 8.02 -10.69 12.12
N ASN A 264 7.99 -11.18 13.35
CA ASN A 264 8.51 -10.45 14.49
C ASN A 264 10.04 -10.54 14.51
N ILE A 265 10.70 -9.39 14.41
CA ILE A 265 12.14 -9.29 14.64
C ILE A 265 12.40 -8.86 16.08
N ASN A 266 11.54 -7.99 16.64
CA ASN A 266 11.64 -7.55 18.02
C ASN A 266 10.32 -6.98 18.54
N GLY A 267 9.97 -7.30 19.77
CA GLY A 267 9.00 -6.60 20.61
C GLY A 267 7.54 -7.06 20.49
N PHE A 268 7.17 -7.84 19.49
CA PHE A 268 5.86 -8.47 19.41
C PHE A 268 5.83 -9.81 20.17
N SER A 269 4.67 -10.20 20.66
CA SER A 269 4.48 -11.40 21.48
C SER A 269 3.54 -12.43 20.87
N GLU A 270 2.80 -12.06 19.83
CA GLU A 270 1.81 -12.91 19.17
C GLU A 270 1.78 -12.60 17.68
N ALA A 271 1.54 -13.62 16.86
CA ALA A 271 1.23 -13.46 15.46
C ALA A 271 -0.02 -14.28 15.11
N ALA A 272 -0.90 -13.75 14.27
CA ALA A 272 -2.10 -14.45 13.85
C ALA A 272 -2.61 -13.96 12.49
N ILE A 273 -3.66 -14.59 11.99
CA ILE A 273 -4.35 -14.22 10.76
C ILE A 273 -5.82 -13.93 11.12
N ILE A 274 -6.32 -12.81 10.63
CA ILE A 274 -7.71 -12.43 10.83
C ILE A 274 -8.42 -12.30 9.49
N ARG A 275 -9.66 -12.77 9.41
CA ARG A 275 -10.56 -12.48 8.31
C ARG A 275 -11.16 -11.10 8.52
N THR A 276 -10.93 -10.20 7.58
CA THR A 276 -11.44 -8.84 7.66
C THR A 276 -12.93 -8.78 7.28
N GLU A 277 -13.59 -7.68 7.66
CA GLU A 277 -14.96 -7.42 7.22
C GLU A 277 -15.06 -7.32 5.69
N PRO A 278 -16.16 -7.83 5.08
CA PRO A 278 -16.36 -7.76 3.64
C PRO A 278 -16.36 -6.33 3.10
N ASN A 279 -15.91 -6.17 1.86
CA ASN A 279 -15.90 -4.91 1.10
C ASN A 279 -15.03 -3.81 1.73
N THR A 280 -13.99 -4.19 2.45
CA THR A 280 -13.01 -3.26 3.05
C THR A 280 -11.79 -3.03 2.16
N ASN A 281 -11.45 -3.93 1.23
CA ASN A 281 -10.29 -3.78 0.36
C ASN A 281 -10.65 -3.18 -1.01
N LEU A 282 -9.73 -2.38 -1.56
CA LEU A 282 -9.89 -1.68 -2.84
C LEU A 282 -10.09 -2.63 -4.04
N LEU A 283 -9.41 -3.79 -4.00
CA LEU A 283 -9.34 -4.74 -5.11
C LEU A 283 -10.18 -6.00 -4.88
N TYR A 284 -10.36 -6.40 -3.61
CA TYR A 284 -10.94 -7.69 -3.25
C TYR A 284 -12.08 -7.55 -2.24
N PRO A 285 -13.25 -8.15 -2.52
CA PRO A 285 -14.40 -8.07 -1.60
C PRO A 285 -14.20 -8.79 -0.27
N LEU A 286 -13.38 -9.84 -0.24
CA LEU A 286 -13.07 -10.64 0.94
C LEU A 286 -11.56 -10.82 1.07
N THR A 287 -10.99 -10.49 2.23
CA THR A 287 -9.56 -10.62 2.49
C THR A 287 -9.26 -11.21 3.87
N GLU A 288 -8.04 -11.71 3.98
CA GLU A 288 -7.40 -12.08 5.24
C GLU A 288 -6.18 -11.19 5.48
N LEU A 289 -5.86 -10.96 6.75
CA LEU A 289 -4.78 -10.09 7.16
C LEU A 289 -3.89 -10.81 8.16
N PRO A 290 -2.63 -11.15 7.80
CA PRO A 290 -1.62 -11.54 8.77
C PRO A 290 -1.22 -10.33 9.63
N TYR A 291 -1.08 -10.52 10.94
CA TYR A 291 -0.69 -9.46 11.86
C TYR A 291 0.19 -9.97 13.00
N LEU A 292 0.90 -9.02 13.63
CA LEU A 292 1.60 -9.19 14.89
C LEU A 292 0.91 -8.37 15.99
N LYS A 293 1.01 -8.82 17.25
CA LYS A 293 0.43 -8.14 18.42
C LYS A 293 1.47 -7.96 19.52
N ALA A 294 1.43 -6.83 20.21
CA ALA A 294 2.22 -6.54 21.39
C ALA A 294 1.40 -5.82 22.44
N ASN A 295 1.72 -6.04 23.74
CA ASN A 295 1.23 -5.26 24.84
C ASN A 295 2.33 -4.33 25.32
N LEU A 296 2.06 -3.03 25.34
CA LEU A 296 3.00 -1.99 25.71
C LEU A 296 2.62 -1.42 27.08
N SER A 297 3.54 -1.47 28.04
CA SER A 297 3.41 -0.71 29.29
C SER A 297 3.79 0.75 29.07
N LYS A 298 3.60 1.60 30.07
CA LYS A 298 4.18 2.96 30.05
C LYS A 298 5.70 2.89 29.94
N GLY A 299 6.28 3.69 29.05
CA GLY A 299 7.72 3.75 28.84
C GLY A 299 8.13 3.77 27.37
N LYS A 300 9.36 3.36 27.13
CA LYS A 300 9.95 3.25 25.79
C LYS A 300 9.90 1.82 25.28
N HIS A 301 9.51 1.65 24.02
CA HIS A 301 9.41 0.35 23.34
C HIS A 301 10.03 0.42 21.96
N LEU A 302 10.57 -0.69 21.51
CA LEU A 302 11.07 -0.90 20.17
C LEU A 302 10.35 -2.09 19.56
N LEU A 303 9.52 -1.85 18.54
CA LEU A 303 8.87 -2.89 17.77
C LEU A 303 9.51 -2.94 16.38
N ILE A 304 9.90 -4.13 15.93
CA ILE A 304 10.50 -4.34 14.61
C ILE A 304 9.80 -5.51 13.93
N SER A 305 9.29 -5.29 12.73
CA SER A 305 8.66 -6.30 11.89
C SER A 305 9.29 -6.35 10.50
N LEU A 306 9.35 -7.55 9.92
CA LEU A 306 9.62 -7.76 8.50
C LEU A 306 8.30 -8.13 7.82
N VAL A 307 7.91 -7.32 6.85
CA VAL A 307 6.66 -7.49 6.11
C VAL A 307 6.96 -7.88 4.68
N THR A 308 6.32 -8.95 4.22
CA THR A 308 6.46 -9.52 2.88
C THR A 308 5.16 -9.41 2.12
N GLY A 309 5.23 -8.96 0.85
CA GLY A 309 4.10 -8.98 -0.07
C GLY A 309 4.58 -9.22 -1.49
N VAL A 310 4.41 -10.46 -2.00
CA VAL A 310 4.96 -10.86 -3.30
C VAL A 310 3.96 -11.63 -4.14
N LEU A 311 4.18 -11.61 -5.45
CA LEU A 311 3.40 -12.35 -6.42
C LEU A 311 3.67 -13.87 -6.32
N PRO A 312 2.78 -14.73 -6.86
CA PRO A 312 2.88 -16.20 -6.65
C PRO A 312 4.19 -16.85 -7.09
N ASN A 313 4.85 -16.29 -8.08
CA ASN A 313 6.06 -16.85 -8.70
C ASN A 313 7.33 -16.09 -8.31
N GLU A 314 7.23 -15.11 -7.43
CA GLU A 314 8.41 -14.38 -6.96
C GLU A 314 9.13 -15.20 -5.88
N GLN A 315 10.43 -15.35 -6.04
CA GLN A 315 11.30 -15.89 -5.02
C GLN A 315 11.90 -14.74 -4.23
N ILE A 316 11.86 -14.84 -2.91
CA ILE A 316 12.45 -13.86 -2.02
C ILE A 316 13.67 -14.48 -1.37
N GLU A 317 14.78 -13.79 -1.46
CA GLU A 317 15.96 -14.13 -0.66
C GLU A 317 15.69 -13.77 0.82
N PRO A 318 16.02 -14.67 1.76
CA PRO A 318 15.86 -14.40 3.17
C PRO A 318 16.72 -13.22 3.61
N VAL A 319 16.11 -12.14 4.06
CA VAL A 319 16.81 -10.97 4.58
C VAL A 319 17.39 -11.28 5.94
N LYS A 320 18.70 -11.06 6.10
CA LYS A 320 19.39 -11.23 7.39
C LYS A 320 19.25 -9.93 8.19
N VAL A 321 18.39 -9.96 9.19
CA VAL A 321 18.21 -8.87 10.14
C VAL A 321 18.83 -9.25 11.49
N ARG A 322 19.68 -8.38 12.03
CA ARG A 322 20.30 -8.58 13.35
C ARG A 322 20.23 -7.30 14.17
N LEU A 323 19.58 -7.37 15.31
CA LEU A 323 19.59 -6.31 16.29
C LEU A 323 20.79 -6.47 17.22
N LYS A 324 21.63 -5.43 17.32
CA LYS A 324 22.74 -5.33 18.28
C LYS A 324 22.69 -3.99 18.99
N GLU A 325 22.42 -4.00 20.29
CA GLU A 325 22.29 -2.80 21.10
C GLU A 325 21.32 -1.78 20.43
N ASN A 326 21.83 -0.62 19.99
CA ASN A 326 21.05 0.43 19.30
C ASN A 326 21.26 0.43 17.78
N GLN A 327 21.69 -0.68 17.19
CA GLN A 327 21.96 -0.80 15.75
C GLN A 327 21.21 -2.00 15.18
N LEU A 328 20.51 -1.78 14.09
CA LEU A 328 19.91 -2.82 13.29
C LEU A 328 20.80 -3.05 12.07
N LEU A 329 21.32 -4.26 11.92
CA LEU A 329 22.05 -4.70 10.73
C LEU A 329 21.07 -5.36 9.76
N VAL A 330 20.92 -4.78 8.58
CA VAL A 330 20.09 -5.29 7.49
C VAL A 330 21.02 -5.57 6.32
N GLU A 331 21.29 -6.85 6.02
CA GLU A 331 22.19 -7.24 4.93
C GLU A 331 23.54 -6.49 4.93
N GLU A 332 24.19 -6.37 6.08
CA GLU A 332 25.44 -5.61 6.29
C GLU A 332 25.29 -4.08 6.28
N LYS A 333 24.13 -3.52 5.96
CA LYS A 333 23.86 -2.08 6.15
C LYS A 333 23.43 -1.81 7.59
N VAL A 334 23.95 -0.75 8.17
CA VAL A 334 23.60 -0.34 9.54
C VAL A 334 22.47 0.68 9.50
N VAL A 335 21.37 0.35 10.17
CA VAL A 335 20.31 1.32 10.51
C VAL A 335 20.50 1.72 11.96
N ILE A 336 20.85 2.99 12.21
CA ILE A 336 21.02 3.51 13.56
C ILE A 336 19.64 3.80 14.14
N LEU A 337 19.34 3.18 15.28
CA LEU A 337 18.13 3.44 16.06
C LEU A 337 18.37 4.67 16.95
N GLY A 338 17.33 5.46 17.20
CA GLY A 338 17.41 6.59 18.14
C GLY A 338 17.73 6.10 19.57
N ASN A 339 18.40 6.93 20.35
CA ASN A 339 18.68 6.66 21.80
C ASN A 339 17.43 6.87 22.66
#